data_ae8296889f2001362113a93e1c1557d0
#
_entry.id   ae8296889f2001362113a93e1c1557d0
#
_cell.length_a   1.000
_cell.length_b   1.000
_cell.length_c   1.000
_cell.angle_alpha   90.00
_cell.angle_beta   90.00
_cell.angle_gamma   90.00
#
_symmetry.space_group_name_H-M   'P 1'
#
loop_
_entity.id
_entity.type
_entity.pdbx_description
1 polymer ?
#
loop_
_entity_poly.entity_id
_entity_poly.type
_entity_poly.pdbx_seq_one_letter_code
_entity_poly.pdbx_strand_id
1 'polypeptide(L)'
;MMKTIGFPLFEEMPTVDEAPALQKICQKHDSKARIKVRDLEIDPSQHEEVAELVGYAGHYVRIVAEGPDEAQLAGAIHQQLAADKYCY
;
A
#
# COMPACT_ATOMS: atom_id res chain seq x y z
N MET A 1 -12.42 -4.85 -13.27
CA MET A 1 -13.01 -4.29 -12.04
C MET A 1 -11.87 -3.86 -11.12
N MET A 2 -12.12 -2.93 -10.23
CA MET A 2 -11.13 -2.47 -9.26
C MET A 2 -11.53 -2.84 -7.86
N LYS A 3 -10.56 -3.23 -7.05
CA LYS A 3 -10.76 -3.47 -5.62
C LYS A 3 -10.11 -2.34 -4.84
N THR A 4 -10.88 -1.69 -3.97
CA THR A 4 -10.39 -0.60 -3.15
C THR A 4 -10.53 -0.96 -1.67
N ILE A 5 -9.45 -0.75 -0.91
CA ILE A 5 -9.43 -0.91 0.54
C ILE A 5 -8.92 0.40 1.13
N GLY A 6 -9.70 1.00 2.04
CA GLY A 6 -9.32 2.24 2.70
C GLY A 6 -9.09 2.03 4.19
N PHE A 7 -8.10 2.73 4.75
CA PHE A 7 -7.77 2.65 6.17
C PHE A 7 -6.90 3.84 6.57
N PRO A 8 -6.90 4.23 7.85
CA PRO A 8 -5.99 5.27 8.32
C PRO A 8 -4.60 4.69 8.61
N LEU A 9 -3.57 5.44 8.27
CA LEU A 9 -2.20 5.11 8.68
C LEU A 9 -1.96 5.62 10.09
N PHE A 10 -1.12 4.92 10.85
CA PHE A 10 -0.69 5.41 12.15
C PHE A 10 0.28 6.57 11.99
N GLU A 11 0.44 7.38 13.04
CA GLU A 11 1.31 8.56 12.99
C GLU A 11 2.78 8.19 12.89
N GLU A 12 3.18 7.03 13.40
CA GLU A 12 4.54 6.56 13.32
C GLU A 12 4.65 5.47 12.27
N MET A 13 5.33 5.78 11.17
CA MET A 13 5.45 4.86 10.06
C MET A 13 6.88 4.87 9.50
N PRO A 14 7.74 3.95 9.94
CA PRO A 14 9.06 3.78 9.33
C PRO A 14 8.92 3.04 8.00
N THR A 15 8.98 3.73 6.89
CA THR A 15 8.66 3.18 5.58
C THR A 15 9.77 2.44 4.88
N VAL A 16 11.01 2.68 5.26
CA VAL A 16 12.15 2.12 4.54
C VAL A 16 12.14 0.60 4.56
N ASP A 17 11.69 0.02 5.69
CA ASP A 17 11.65 -1.43 5.85
C ASP A 17 10.48 -2.07 5.13
N GLU A 18 9.46 -1.29 4.80
CA GLU A 18 8.23 -1.81 4.19
C GLU A 18 8.32 -1.91 2.67
N ALA A 19 9.13 -1.05 2.05
CA ALA A 19 9.21 -1.01 0.60
C ALA A 19 9.58 -2.35 -0.05
N PRO A 20 10.59 -3.10 0.45
CA PRO A 20 10.90 -4.41 -0.13
C PRO A 20 9.76 -5.41 -0.01
N ALA A 21 9.05 -5.40 1.12
CA ALA A 21 7.93 -6.31 1.34
C ALA A 21 6.78 -6.02 0.39
N LEU A 22 6.44 -4.76 0.19
CA LEU A 22 5.39 -4.36 -0.74
C LEU A 22 5.76 -4.69 -2.19
N GLN A 23 7.03 -4.50 -2.56
CA GLN A 23 7.51 -4.85 -3.88
C GLN A 23 7.36 -6.34 -4.16
N LYS A 24 7.71 -7.18 -3.19
CA LYS A 24 7.54 -8.63 -3.32
C LYS A 24 6.09 -9.03 -3.50
N ILE A 25 5.21 -8.42 -2.74
CA ILE A 25 3.77 -8.68 -2.84
C ILE A 25 3.28 -8.35 -4.26
N CYS A 26 3.65 -7.20 -4.79
CA CYS A 26 3.28 -6.81 -6.14
C CYS A 26 3.80 -7.77 -7.19
N GLN A 27 5.03 -8.27 -7.02
CA GLN A 27 5.65 -9.20 -7.96
C GLN A 27 4.98 -10.57 -7.99
N LYS A 28 4.32 -10.96 -6.90
CA LYS A 28 3.65 -12.27 -6.80
C LYS A 28 2.25 -12.27 -7.42
N HIS A 29 1.75 -11.11 -7.83
CA HIS A 29 0.40 -10.98 -8.33
C HIS A 29 0.40 -10.46 -9.76
N ASP A 30 -0.63 -10.82 -10.51
CA ASP A 30 -0.81 -10.39 -11.90
C ASP A 30 -1.58 -9.08 -12.02
N SER A 31 -2.04 -8.55 -10.90
CA SER A 31 -2.76 -7.28 -10.85
C SER A 31 -1.81 -6.13 -10.57
N LYS A 32 -2.28 -4.91 -10.80
CA LYS A 32 -1.54 -3.69 -10.50
C LYS A 32 -2.21 -2.97 -9.34
N ALA A 33 -1.42 -2.31 -8.50
CA ALA A 33 -1.94 -1.58 -7.37
C ALA A 33 -1.42 -0.14 -7.36
N ARG A 34 -2.20 0.74 -6.73
CA ARG A 34 -1.83 2.11 -6.42
C ARG A 34 -2.25 2.41 -5.00
N ILE A 35 -1.46 3.20 -4.31
CA ILE A 35 -1.84 3.72 -2.99
C ILE A 35 -2.13 5.20 -3.15
N LYS A 36 -3.32 5.60 -2.76
CA LYS A 36 -3.78 6.99 -2.89
C LYS A 36 -3.95 7.60 -1.50
N VAL A 37 -3.35 8.77 -1.31
CA VAL A 37 -3.50 9.54 -0.09
C VAL A 37 -3.56 11.02 -0.46
N ARG A 38 -4.70 11.66 -0.17
CA ARG A 38 -4.96 13.05 -0.57
C ARG A 38 -4.77 13.21 -2.08
N ASP A 39 -3.83 14.06 -2.50
CA ASP A 39 -3.53 14.29 -3.91
C ASP A 39 -2.38 13.42 -4.42
N LEU A 40 -1.80 12.61 -3.54
CA LEU A 40 -0.68 11.75 -3.91
C LEU A 40 -1.18 10.39 -4.38
N GLU A 41 -0.56 9.88 -5.43
CA GLU A 41 -0.80 8.52 -5.90
C GLU A 41 0.55 7.88 -6.14
N ILE A 42 0.80 6.73 -5.49
CA ILE A 42 2.08 6.04 -5.59
C ILE A 42 1.91 4.61 -6.05
N ASP A 43 3.00 4.05 -6.59
CA ASP A 43 3.09 2.65 -6.96
C ASP A 43 3.83 1.91 -5.84
N PRO A 44 3.17 0.99 -5.12
CA PRO A 44 3.81 0.28 -4.01
C PRO A 44 4.95 -0.64 -4.44
N SER A 45 5.12 -0.89 -5.74
CA SER A 45 6.25 -1.66 -6.26
C SER A 45 7.51 -0.82 -6.43
N GLN A 46 7.42 0.50 -6.24
CA GLN A 46 8.56 1.42 -6.38
C GLN A 46 9.01 1.91 -5.01
N HIS A 47 10.26 1.57 -4.64
CA HIS A 47 10.82 1.95 -3.33
C HIS A 47 10.76 3.44 -3.07
N GLU A 48 11.10 4.23 -4.08
CA GLU A 48 11.16 5.69 -3.97
C GLU A 48 9.79 6.29 -3.67
N GLU A 49 8.76 5.73 -4.29
CA GLU A 49 7.40 6.22 -4.09
C GLU A 49 6.85 5.79 -2.73
N VAL A 50 7.16 4.59 -2.27
CA VAL A 50 6.74 4.12 -0.95
C VAL A 50 7.30 5.04 0.14
N ALA A 51 8.53 5.51 -0.02
CA ALA A 51 9.14 6.42 0.94
C ALA A 51 8.35 7.72 1.12
N GLU A 52 7.62 8.15 0.11
CA GLU A 52 6.81 9.37 0.18
C GLU A 52 5.64 9.24 1.16
N LEU A 53 5.18 8.00 1.44
CA LEU A 53 4.10 7.77 2.40
C LEU A 53 4.45 8.24 3.81
N VAL A 54 5.74 8.33 4.14
CA VAL A 54 6.15 8.79 5.47
C VAL A 54 5.59 10.17 5.77
N GLY A 55 5.59 11.06 4.79
CA GLY A 55 5.06 12.42 4.95
C GLY A 55 3.55 12.48 5.11
N TYR A 56 2.85 11.35 4.92
CA TYR A 56 1.40 11.26 5.02
C TYR A 56 0.96 10.36 6.17
N ALA A 57 1.86 10.03 7.08
CA ALA A 57 1.49 9.25 8.27
C ALA A 57 0.39 9.98 9.05
N GLY A 58 -0.58 9.21 9.55
CA GLY A 58 -1.73 9.79 10.23
C GLY A 58 -2.90 10.14 9.31
N HIS A 59 -2.70 10.09 7.99
CA HIS A 59 -3.76 10.34 7.02
C HIS A 59 -4.47 9.06 6.59
N TYR A 60 -5.69 9.20 6.10
CA TYR A 60 -6.45 8.09 5.51
C TYR A 60 -5.92 7.79 4.11
N VAL A 61 -5.65 6.52 3.85
CA VAL A 61 -5.15 6.08 2.54
C VAL A 61 -6.08 5.05 1.93
N ARG A 62 -5.99 4.88 0.61
CA ARG A 62 -6.72 3.86 -0.12
C ARG A 62 -5.76 3.08 -1.00
N ILE A 63 -5.91 1.75 -0.97
CA ILE A 63 -5.23 0.87 -1.90
C ILE A 63 -6.23 0.55 -3.00
N VAL A 64 -5.86 0.82 -4.25
CA VAL A 64 -6.69 0.52 -5.41
C VAL A 64 -5.93 -0.51 -6.23
N ALA A 65 -6.53 -1.69 -6.43
CA ALA A 65 -5.95 -2.76 -7.22
C ALA A 65 -6.85 -3.10 -8.39
N GLU A 66 -6.25 -3.44 -9.52
CA GLU A 66 -6.97 -3.78 -10.75
C GLU A 66 -6.26 -4.93 -11.45
N GLY A 67 -7.01 -5.98 -11.77
CA GLY A 67 -6.48 -7.13 -12.47
C GLY A 67 -7.15 -8.43 -12.03
N PRO A 68 -6.66 -9.59 -12.53
CA PRO A 68 -7.29 -10.89 -12.28
C PRO A 68 -7.30 -11.32 -10.80
N ASP A 69 -6.32 -10.86 -10.01
CA ASP A 69 -6.24 -11.18 -8.58
C ASP A 69 -6.26 -9.91 -7.72
N GLU A 70 -7.00 -8.91 -8.14
CA GLU A 70 -7.03 -7.60 -7.50
C GLU A 70 -7.37 -7.64 -6.00
N ALA A 71 -8.33 -8.47 -5.62
CA ALA A 71 -8.74 -8.58 -4.21
C ALA A 71 -7.62 -9.16 -3.35
N GLN A 72 -6.94 -10.18 -3.86
CA GLN A 72 -5.82 -10.80 -3.18
C GLN A 72 -4.65 -9.83 -3.03
N LEU A 73 -4.36 -9.06 -4.07
CA LEU A 73 -3.28 -8.09 -4.05
C LEU A 73 -3.56 -6.96 -3.04
N ALA A 74 -4.75 -6.37 -3.11
CA ALA A 74 -5.11 -5.31 -2.17
C ALA A 74 -5.11 -5.80 -0.72
N GLY A 75 -5.67 -7.00 -0.49
CA GLY A 75 -5.68 -7.61 0.84
C GLY A 75 -4.29 -7.92 1.36
N ALA A 76 -3.40 -8.41 0.50
CA ALA A 76 -2.03 -8.72 0.90
C ALA A 76 -1.26 -7.46 1.30
N ILE A 77 -1.43 -6.37 0.57
CA ILE A 77 -0.79 -5.09 0.92
C ILE A 77 -1.32 -4.59 2.26
N HIS A 78 -2.63 -4.61 2.45
CA HIS A 78 -3.24 -4.17 3.70
C HIS A 78 -2.77 -5.02 4.88
N GLN A 79 -2.74 -6.34 4.73
CA GLN A 79 -2.31 -7.24 5.79
C GLN A 79 -0.84 -7.04 6.16
N GLN A 80 0.01 -6.76 5.18
CA GLN A 80 1.41 -6.50 5.43
C GLN A 80 1.58 -5.24 6.28
N LEU A 81 0.87 -4.18 5.94
CA LEU A 81 0.93 -2.93 6.70
C LEU A 81 0.35 -3.10 8.10
N ALA A 82 -0.73 -3.85 8.24
CA ALA A 82 -1.35 -4.11 9.54
C ALA A 82 -0.45 -4.97 10.43
N ALA A 83 0.22 -5.98 9.85
CA ALA A 83 1.12 -6.87 10.59
C ALA A 83 2.31 -6.11 11.16
N ASP A 84 2.79 -5.10 10.43
CA ASP A 84 3.91 -4.27 10.87
C ASP A 84 3.45 -3.05 11.69
N LYS A 85 2.16 -3.00 12.02
CA LYS A 85 1.55 -1.97 12.88
C LYS A 85 1.56 -0.57 12.27
N TYR A 86 1.47 -0.47 10.95
CA TYR A 86 1.33 0.81 10.28
C TYR A 86 -0.12 1.23 10.14
N CYS A 87 -1.05 0.28 10.24
CA CYS A 87 -2.49 0.52 10.18
C CYS A 87 -3.24 -0.61 10.88
N TYR A 88 -4.55 -0.47 10.92
CA TYR A 88 -5.40 -1.54 11.41
C TYR A 88 -5.57 -2.56 10.28
#